data_eb861c7f78c28648e6caebc65f3fbfc0
#
_entry.id   eb861c7f78c28648e6caebc65f3fbfc0
#
_cell.length_a   1.000
_cell.length_b   1.000
_cell.length_c   1.000
_cell.angle_alpha   90.00
_cell.angle_beta   90.00
_cell.angle_gamma   90.00
#
_symmetry.space_group_name_H-M   'P 1'
#
loop_
_entity.id
_entity.type
_entity.pdbx_description
1 polymer ?
#
loop_
_entity_poly.entity_id
_entity_poly.type
_entity_poly.pdbx_seq_one_letter_code
_entity_poly.pdbx_strand_id
1 'polypeptide(L)' 'STKSQDKKREEYREVINLLNKGYAIRDVAKLTGKGISTVQRVKKEFVA' A
#
# COMPACT_ATOMS: atom_id res chain seq x y z
N SER A 1 -9.69 -6.61 17.24
CA SER A 1 -9.72 -6.16 16.58
C SER A 1 -8.78 -5.39 16.60
N THR A 2 -7.94 -5.14 16.68
CA THR A 2 -7.86 -4.48 16.34
C THR A 2 -6.80 -3.56 16.33
N LYS A 3 -6.03 -3.39 17.30
CA LYS A 3 -4.92 -2.44 17.28
C LYS A 3 -3.88 -2.81 16.24
N SER A 4 -3.59 -4.10 16.11
CA SER A 4 -2.59 -4.52 15.12
C SER A 4 -3.10 -4.37 13.70
N GLN A 5 -4.38 -4.58 13.49
CA GLN A 5 -4.96 -4.39 12.16
C GLN A 5 -4.99 -2.91 11.80
N ASP A 6 -5.27 -2.07 12.77
CA ASP A 6 -5.27 -0.64 12.52
C ASP A 6 -3.89 -0.14 12.15
N LYS A 7 -2.85 -0.65 12.80
CA LYS A 7 -1.49 -0.28 12.47
C LYS A 7 -1.14 -0.70 11.05
N LYS A 8 -1.53 -1.90 10.67
CA LYS A 8 -1.27 -2.38 9.32
C LYS A 8 -2.00 -1.52 8.29
N ARG A 9 -3.21 -1.11 8.60
CA ARG A 9 -3.96 -0.24 7.71
C ARG A 9 -3.27 1.10 7.53
N GLU A 10 -2.73 1.64 8.61
CA GLU A 10 -2.01 2.91 8.51
C GLU A 10 -0.79 2.79 7.62
N GLU A 11 -0.05 1.69 7.75
CA GLU A 11 1.12 1.46 6.91
C GLU A 11 0.74 1.36 5.44
N TYR A 12 -0.35 0.67 5.15
CA TYR A 12 -0.77 0.47 3.77
C TYR A 12 -1.60 1.62 3.23
N ARG A 13 -2.08 2.48 4.10
CA ARG A 13 -2.92 3.59 3.70
C ARG A 13 -2.23 4.47 2.67
N GLU A 14 -0.97 4.79 2.91
CA GLU A 14 -0.21 5.60 1.98
C GLU A 14 -0.05 4.90 0.63
N VAL A 15 0.22 3.60 0.67
CA VAL A 15 0.31 2.81 -0.55
C VAL A 15 -1.01 2.86 -1.31
N ILE A 16 -2.11 2.66 -0.62
CA ILE A 16 -3.42 2.67 -1.23
C ILE A 16 -3.73 4.03 -1.84
N ASN A 17 -3.43 5.10 -1.12
CA ASN A 17 -3.67 6.44 -1.62
C ASN A 17 -2.89 6.71 -2.89
N LEU A 18 -1.63 6.34 -2.93
CA LEU A 18 -0.80 6.56 -4.11
C LEU A 18 -1.30 5.72 -5.29
N LEU A 19 -1.70 4.49 -5.03
CA LEU A 19 -2.25 3.65 -6.09
C LEU A 19 -3.53 4.23 -6.65
N ASN A 20 -4.38 4.78 -5.79
CA ASN A 20 -5.63 5.40 -6.23
C ASN A 20 -5.38 6.67 -7.05
N LYS A 21 -4.28 7.33 -6.80
CA LYS A 21 -3.90 8.51 -7.57
C LYS A 21 -3.35 8.17 -8.95
N GLY A 22 -3.11 6.90 -9.21
CA GLY A 22 -2.62 6.47 -10.50
C GLY A 22 -1.12 6.24 -10.57
N TYR A 23 -0.45 6.22 -9.43
CA TYR A 23 0.98 5.95 -9.41
C TYR A 23 1.26 4.49 -9.77
N ALA A 24 2.38 4.29 -10.45
CA ALA A 24 2.81 2.93 -10.79
C ALA A 24 3.28 2.21 -9.53
N ILE A 25 3.22 0.88 -9.56
CA ILE A 25 3.67 0.07 -8.44
C ILE A 25 5.10 0.40 -8.05
N ARG A 26 5.96 0.58 -9.05
CA ARG A 26 7.36 0.94 -8.82
C ARG A 26 7.47 2.25 -8.07
N ASP A 27 6.73 3.23 -8.51
CA ASP A 27 6.77 4.56 -7.91
C ASP A 27 6.27 4.51 -6.48
N VAL A 28 5.19 3.80 -6.26
CA VAL A 28 4.63 3.66 -4.91
C VAL A 28 5.64 2.98 -3.99
N ALA A 29 6.27 1.91 -4.46
CA ALA A 29 7.27 1.21 -3.67
C ALA A 29 8.42 2.14 -3.30
N LYS A 30 8.84 2.96 -4.24
CA LYS A 30 9.94 3.88 -4.02
C LYS A 30 9.56 4.99 -3.04
N LEU A 31 8.37 5.54 -3.22
CA LEU A 31 7.91 6.65 -2.38
C LEU A 31 7.62 6.22 -0.95
N THR A 32 7.12 5.01 -0.77
CA THR A 32 6.79 4.49 0.56
C THR A 32 7.93 3.73 1.20
N GLY A 33 8.95 3.40 0.44
CA GLY A 33 10.07 2.60 0.95
C GLY A 33 9.74 1.14 1.14
N LYS A 34 8.64 0.67 0.56
CA LYS A 34 8.24 -0.73 0.66
C LYS A 34 8.68 -1.50 -0.57
N GLY A 35 8.71 -2.83 -0.44
CA GLY A 35 9.07 -3.67 -1.57
C GLY A 35 7.98 -3.71 -2.62
N ILE A 36 8.36 -3.95 -3.87
CA ILE A 36 7.39 -4.05 -4.96
C ILE A 36 6.38 -5.16 -4.67
N SER A 37 6.84 -6.27 -4.13
CA SER A 37 5.94 -7.38 -3.80
C SER A 37 4.86 -6.93 -2.81
N THR A 38 5.25 -6.13 -1.82
CA THR A 38 4.30 -5.64 -0.84
C THR A 38 3.26 -4.73 -1.50
N VAL A 39 3.71 -3.84 -2.37
CA VAL A 39 2.81 -2.93 -3.06
C VAL A 39 1.85 -3.70 -3.96
N GLN A 40 2.34 -4.70 -4.67
CA GLN A 40 1.50 -5.53 -5.50
C GLN A 40 0.42 -6.24 -4.70
N ARG A 41 0.81 -6.76 -3.54
CA ARG A 41 -0.13 -7.45 -2.65
C ARG A 41 -1.21 -6.49 -2.15
N VAL A 42 -0.80 -5.30 -1.73
CA VAL A 42 -1.74 -4.30 -1.25
C VAL A 42 -2.71 -3.89 -2.36
N LYS A 43 -2.19 -3.69 -3.55
CA LYS A 43 -3.04 -3.35 -4.69
C LYS A 43 -4.08 -4.43 -4.92
N LYS A 44 -3.65 -5.68 -4.88
CA LYS A 44 -4.55 -6.80 -5.14
C LYS A 44 -5.62 -6.92 -4.06
N GLU A 45 -5.24 -6.70 -2.81
CA GLU A 45 -6.17 -6.90 -1.70
C GLU A 45 -7.09 -5.71 -1.47
N PHE A 46 -6.62 -4.51 -1.67
CA PHE A 46 -7.36 -3.32 -1.28
C PHE A 46 -7.81 -2.44 -2.43
N VAL A 47 -7.14 -2.50 -3.55
CA VAL A 47 -7.42 -1.59 -4.68
C VAL A 47 -8.04 -2.31 -5.86
N ALA A 48 -7.71 -3.56 -6.03
CA ALA A 48 -8.27 -4.33 -7.17
C ALA A 48 -9.80 -4.53 -7.06
#